data_2ad4d569c1159317e23a358e096bb780
#
_entry.id   2ad4d569c1159317e23a358e096bb780
#
_cell.length_a   1.000
_cell.length_b   1.000
_cell.length_c   1.000
_cell.angle_alpha   90.00
_cell.angle_beta   90.00
_cell.angle_gamma   90.00
#
_symmetry.space_group_name_H-M   'P 1'
#
loop_
_entity.id
_entity.type
_entity.pdbx_description
1 polymer ?
#
loop_
_entity_poly.entity_id
_entity_poly.type
_entity_poly.pdbx_seq_one_letter_code
_entity_poly.pdbx_strand_id
1 'polypeptide(L)'
;MRKMILAAVAVLFTGRDALAAFGISLPAKYDALSRLRGWRELGAVVSAALVQHPGLTLFADDRETLASLIYYVRPHPFDAVKWKLKGGLPKDQWELINGLPQHRGGDFLLVSEHELIPEMSPSFAEIDRLEPIVIPIGPGVSRAYTLYVARDFRGYSWDRR
;
A
#
# COMPACT_ATOMS: atom_id res chain seq x y z
N MET A 1 -27.72 19.22 -20.64
CA MET A 1 -27.13 18.03 -19.99
C MET A 1 -25.60 18.08 -19.91
N ARG A 2 -24.86 18.24 -21.02
CA ARG A 2 -23.38 18.22 -21.02
C ARG A 2 -22.72 19.27 -20.09
N LYS A 3 -23.26 20.51 -20.04
CA LYS A 3 -22.79 21.60 -19.17
C LYS A 3 -23.07 21.32 -17.68
N MET A 4 -24.16 20.65 -17.33
CA MET A 4 -24.48 20.27 -15.96
C MET A 4 -23.57 19.15 -15.45
N ILE A 5 -23.21 18.19 -16.31
CA ILE A 5 -22.27 17.11 -15.95
C ILE A 5 -20.88 17.70 -15.71
N LEU A 6 -20.41 18.60 -16.57
CA LEU A 6 -19.12 19.28 -16.39
C LEU A 6 -19.08 20.13 -15.09
N ALA A 7 -20.17 20.83 -14.77
CA ALA A 7 -20.26 21.59 -13.53
C ALA A 7 -20.26 20.67 -12.29
N ALA A 8 -21.00 19.55 -12.33
CA ALA A 8 -20.99 18.57 -11.24
C ALA A 8 -19.62 17.92 -11.04
N VAL A 9 -18.92 17.60 -12.13
CA VAL A 9 -17.55 17.09 -12.09
C VAL A 9 -16.59 18.14 -11.52
N ALA A 10 -16.69 19.40 -11.97
CA ALA A 10 -15.86 20.49 -11.41
C ALA A 10 -16.08 20.67 -9.91
N VAL A 11 -17.34 20.64 -9.44
CA VAL A 11 -17.68 20.74 -8.01
C VAL A 11 -17.11 19.56 -7.22
N LEU A 12 -17.13 18.34 -7.76
CA LEU A 12 -16.52 17.16 -7.13
C LEU A 12 -15.00 17.31 -6.96
N PHE A 13 -14.31 17.91 -7.95
CA PHE A 13 -12.85 18.03 -7.94
C PHE A 13 -12.34 19.29 -7.21
N THR A 14 -13.07 20.41 -7.27
CA THR A 14 -12.63 21.69 -6.69
C THR A 14 -13.45 22.13 -5.48
N GLY A 15 -14.63 21.53 -5.26
CA GLY A 15 -15.57 21.95 -4.22
C GLY A 15 -14.97 21.87 -2.82
N ARG A 16 -14.10 20.90 -2.54
CA ARG A 16 -13.43 20.79 -1.26
C ARG A 16 -12.42 21.93 -1.03
N ASP A 17 -11.61 22.23 -2.04
CA ASP A 17 -10.60 23.29 -1.93
C ASP A 17 -11.28 24.66 -1.82
N ALA A 18 -12.41 24.85 -2.52
CA ALA A 18 -13.24 26.04 -2.35
C ALA A 18 -13.84 26.12 -0.94
N LEU A 19 -14.41 25.03 -0.41
CA LEU A 19 -14.93 24.99 0.96
C LEU A 19 -13.83 25.21 2.00
N ALA A 20 -12.64 24.65 1.79
CA ALA A 20 -11.49 24.86 2.67
C ALA A 20 -11.04 26.33 2.69
N ALA A 21 -11.10 27.02 1.55
CA ALA A 21 -10.83 28.46 1.47
C ALA A 21 -11.83 29.32 2.28
N PHE A 22 -13.04 28.81 2.52
CA PHE A 22 -14.04 29.41 3.41
C PHE A 22 -14.01 28.88 4.84
N GLY A 23 -12.95 28.11 5.21
CA GLY A 23 -12.79 27.53 6.56
C GLY A 23 -13.70 26.34 6.86
N ILE A 24 -14.39 25.80 5.85
CA ILE A 24 -15.27 24.65 6.00
C ILE A 24 -14.48 23.38 5.67
N SER A 25 -14.16 22.56 6.68
CA SER A 25 -13.51 21.26 6.47
C SER A 25 -14.58 20.17 6.31
N LEU A 26 -14.58 19.49 5.17
CA LEU A 26 -15.42 18.30 4.98
C LEU A 26 -14.76 17.09 5.68
N PRO A 27 -15.53 16.29 6.43
CA PRO A 27 -15.06 15.00 6.94
C PRO A 27 -14.52 14.12 5.82
N ALA A 28 -13.44 13.36 6.09
CA ALA A 28 -12.77 12.52 5.11
C ALA A 28 -13.71 11.53 4.38
N LYS A 29 -14.78 11.09 5.05
CA LYS A 29 -15.79 10.20 4.48
C LYS A 29 -16.55 10.78 3.27
N TYR A 30 -16.55 12.11 3.13
CA TYR A 30 -17.18 12.81 1.99
C TYR A 30 -16.17 13.24 0.94
N ASP A 31 -14.89 12.97 1.14
CA ASP A 31 -13.86 13.27 0.17
C ASP A 31 -13.63 12.06 -0.76
N ALA A 32 -14.30 12.07 -1.91
CA ALA A 32 -14.17 11.03 -2.91
C ALA A 32 -12.73 10.85 -3.43
N LEU A 33 -11.89 11.88 -3.30
CA LEU A 33 -10.49 11.88 -3.76
C LEU A 33 -9.49 11.51 -2.67
N SER A 34 -9.92 11.29 -1.42
CA SER A 34 -9.02 10.94 -0.33
C SER A 34 -8.20 9.68 -0.61
N ARG A 35 -8.79 8.72 -1.35
CA ARG A 35 -8.12 7.48 -1.76
C ARG A 35 -6.98 7.69 -2.75
N LEU A 36 -6.97 8.80 -3.48
CA LEU A 36 -5.93 9.10 -4.48
C LEU A 36 -4.76 9.87 -3.91
N ARG A 37 -4.82 10.28 -2.64
CA ARG A 37 -3.80 11.13 -2.01
C ARG A 37 -2.81 10.32 -1.20
N GLY A 38 -1.60 10.88 -1.06
CA GLY A 38 -0.53 10.34 -0.22
C GLY A 38 0.31 9.24 -0.88
N TRP A 39 -0.09 8.74 -2.03
CA TRP A 39 0.63 7.65 -2.68
C TRP A 39 2.01 8.04 -3.22
N ARG A 40 2.16 9.30 -3.68
CA ARG A 40 3.45 9.81 -4.15
C ARG A 40 4.43 9.94 -2.99
N GLU A 41 3.96 10.47 -1.87
CA GLU A 41 4.74 10.63 -0.64
C GLU A 41 5.16 9.28 -0.08
N LEU A 42 4.22 8.34 0.01
CA LEU A 42 4.53 6.96 0.40
C LEU A 42 5.54 6.31 -0.55
N GLY A 43 5.34 6.46 -1.87
CA GLY A 43 6.25 5.93 -2.88
C GLY A 43 7.67 6.49 -2.74
N ALA A 44 7.82 7.78 -2.39
CA ALA A 44 9.13 8.38 -2.14
C ALA A 44 9.82 7.77 -0.91
N VAL A 45 9.09 7.60 0.19
CA VAL A 45 9.63 6.98 1.41
C VAL A 45 10.02 5.52 1.17
N VAL A 46 9.16 4.75 0.49
CA VAL A 46 9.45 3.34 0.16
C VAL A 46 10.64 3.22 -0.80
N SER A 47 10.77 4.15 -1.77
CA SER A 47 11.95 4.20 -2.65
C SER A 47 13.24 4.41 -1.85
N ALA A 48 13.24 5.33 -0.89
CA ALA A 48 14.38 5.58 -0.02
C ALA A 48 14.70 4.34 0.85
N ALA A 49 13.69 3.67 1.39
CA ALA A 49 13.87 2.45 2.17
C ALA A 49 14.50 1.32 1.34
N LEU A 50 14.07 1.12 0.09
CA LEU A 50 14.65 0.12 -0.82
C LEU A 50 16.11 0.44 -1.17
N VAL A 51 16.48 1.71 -1.27
CA VAL A 51 17.89 2.13 -1.46
C VAL A 51 18.73 1.84 -0.21
N GLN A 52 18.19 2.06 0.98
CA GLN A 52 18.86 1.78 2.25
C GLN A 52 18.99 0.28 2.53
N HIS A 53 18.10 -0.54 1.98
CA HIS A 53 18.08 -1.99 2.15
C HIS A 53 18.15 -2.68 0.77
N PRO A 54 19.33 -2.69 0.12
CA PRO A 54 19.46 -3.24 -1.21
C PRO A 54 19.20 -4.75 -1.23
N GLY A 55 18.59 -5.22 -2.30
CA GLY A 55 18.28 -6.65 -2.49
C GLY A 55 16.91 -7.07 -1.96
N LEU A 56 16.17 -6.19 -1.28
CA LEU A 56 14.80 -6.48 -0.88
C LEU A 56 13.83 -6.37 -2.06
N THR A 57 12.92 -7.35 -2.18
CA THR A 57 11.78 -7.26 -3.07
C THR A 57 10.62 -6.55 -2.36
N LEU A 58 9.96 -5.61 -3.05
CA LEU A 58 8.78 -4.95 -2.51
C LEU A 58 7.64 -5.96 -2.31
N PHE A 59 6.96 -5.84 -1.20
CA PHE A 59 5.91 -6.75 -0.78
C PHE A 59 4.77 -5.97 -0.11
N ALA A 60 3.52 -6.31 -0.40
CA ALA A 60 2.37 -5.73 0.27
C ALA A 60 1.30 -6.80 0.56
N ASP A 61 0.53 -6.58 1.61
CA ASP A 61 -0.59 -7.42 2.01
C ASP A 61 -1.90 -7.00 1.34
N ASP A 62 -2.00 -5.75 0.91
CA ASP A 62 -3.17 -5.19 0.23
C ASP A 62 -2.91 -4.85 -1.24
N ARG A 63 -3.94 -5.03 -2.08
CA ARG A 63 -3.85 -4.81 -3.53
C ARG A 63 -3.75 -3.33 -3.90
N GLU A 64 -4.43 -2.43 -3.17
CA GLU A 64 -4.44 -0.99 -3.46
C GLU A 64 -3.05 -0.42 -3.17
N THR A 65 -2.48 -0.82 -2.03
CA THR A 65 -1.12 -0.48 -1.63
C THR A 65 -0.11 -0.99 -2.64
N LEU A 66 -0.17 -2.27 -3.02
CA LEU A 66 0.76 -2.85 -3.99
C LEU A 66 0.70 -2.14 -5.34
N ALA A 67 -0.50 -1.96 -5.90
CA ALA A 67 -0.68 -1.31 -7.20
C ALA A 67 -0.17 0.13 -7.20
N SER A 68 -0.44 0.88 -6.12
CA SER A 68 0.03 2.24 -5.97
C SER A 68 1.54 2.32 -5.84
N LEU A 69 2.16 1.42 -5.06
CA LEU A 69 3.61 1.39 -4.89
C LEU A 69 4.33 0.99 -6.18
N ILE A 70 3.82 0.04 -6.97
CA ILE A 70 4.39 -0.28 -8.29
C ILE A 70 4.40 0.96 -9.19
N TYR A 71 3.40 1.83 -9.09
CA TYR A 71 3.32 3.05 -9.89
C TYR A 71 4.21 4.18 -9.35
N TYR A 72 4.31 4.39 -8.04
CA TYR A 72 4.95 5.56 -7.45
C TYR A 72 6.39 5.32 -6.99
N VAL A 73 6.82 4.10 -6.68
CA VAL A 73 8.20 3.78 -6.29
C VAL A 73 9.16 3.90 -7.49
N ARG A 74 10.39 4.33 -7.22
CA ARG A 74 11.42 4.48 -8.25
C ARG A 74 12.75 3.83 -7.82
N PRO A 75 13.37 3.05 -8.72
CA PRO A 75 12.83 2.52 -9.97
C PRO A 75 11.58 1.71 -9.76
N HIS A 76 10.75 1.51 -10.82
CA HIS A 76 9.51 0.75 -10.68
C HIS A 76 9.77 -0.71 -10.27
N PRO A 77 9.22 -1.18 -9.14
CA PRO A 77 9.41 -2.54 -8.64
C PRO A 77 8.42 -3.49 -9.30
N PHE A 78 8.62 -3.80 -10.59
CA PHE A 78 7.72 -4.70 -11.34
C PHE A 78 7.77 -6.16 -10.86
N ASP A 79 8.75 -6.51 -10.05
CA ASP A 79 8.90 -7.80 -9.37
C ASP A 79 8.19 -7.85 -8.01
N ALA A 80 7.54 -6.76 -7.62
CA ALA A 80 6.80 -6.66 -6.36
C ALA A 80 5.75 -7.77 -6.22
N VAL A 81 5.58 -8.27 -5.00
CA VAL A 81 4.70 -9.41 -4.72
C VAL A 81 3.62 -9.08 -3.71
N LYS A 82 2.54 -9.85 -3.76
CA LYS A 82 1.42 -9.76 -2.83
C LYS A 82 1.35 -10.97 -1.90
N TRP A 83 0.98 -10.74 -0.63
CA TRP A 83 0.64 -11.81 0.28
C TRP A 83 -0.59 -12.58 -0.21
N LYS A 84 -0.51 -13.91 -0.21
CA LYS A 84 -1.68 -14.76 -0.46
C LYS A 84 -2.40 -15.04 0.84
N LEU A 85 -3.71 -14.86 0.83
CA LEU A 85 -4.53 -15.18 1.99
C LEU A 85 -4.78 -16.69 2.09
N LYS A 86 -4.83 -17.18 3.32
CA LYS A 86 -5.10 -18.60 3.61
C LYS A 86 -6.43 -19.04 3.00
N GLY A 87 -6.41 -20.18 2.34
CA GLY A 87 -7.59 -20.97 2.05
C GLY A 87 -8.40 -20.58 0.84
N GLY A 88 -7.84 -20.72 -0.35
CA GLY A 88 -8.72 -20.74 -1.49
C GLY A 88 -8.18 -20.19 -2.80
N LEU A 89 -9.11 -19.84 -3.66
CA LEU A 89 -8.82 -19.19 -4.94
C LEU A 89 -8.29 -17.79 -4.71
N PRO A 90 -7.41 -17.29 -5.60
CA PRO A 90 -6.94 -15.91 -5.55
C PRO A 90 -8.10 -14.93 -5.49
N LYS A 91 -8.05 -13.96 -4.57
CA LYS A 91 -9.12 -12.99 -4.37
C LYS A 91 -9.09 -11.82 -5.35
N ASP A 92 -7.94 -11.60 -5.95
CA ASP A 92 -7.74 -10.53 -6.93
C ASP A 92 -6.66 -10.89 -7.95
N GLN A 93 -6.54 -10.05 -8.99
CA GLN A 93 -5.60 -10.26 -10.08
C GLN A 93 -4.13 -10.25 -9.59
N TRP A 94 -3.80 -9.44 -8.58
CA TRP A 94 -2.44 -9.36 -8.04
C TRP A 94 -2.05 -10.65 -7.32
N GLU A 95 -2.98 -11.22 -6.56
CA GLU A 95 -2.75 -12.50 -5.90
C GLU A 95 -2.58 -13.65 -6.90
N LEU A 96 -3.26 -13.56 -8.05
CA LEU A 96 -3.15 -14.53 -9.14
C LEU A 96 -1.81 -14.41 -9.87
N ILE A 97 -1.38 -13.20 -10.23
CA ILE A 97 -0.23 -12.95 -11.11
C ILE A 97 1.05 -12.73 -10.31
N ASN A 98 0.99 -11.91 -9.26
CA ASN A 98 2.12 -11.47 -8.44
C ASN A 98 2.05 -12.00 -7.00
N GLY A 99 1.21 -13.01 -6.73
CA GLY A 99 1.18 -13.63 -5.42
C GLY A 99 2.54 -14.26 -5.09
N LEU A 100 3.04 -14.04 -3.86
CA LEU A 100 4.31 -14.60 -3.41
C LEU A 100 4.30 -16.13 -3.54
N PRO A 101 5.15 -16.73 -4.38
CA PRO A 101 5.18 -18.18 -4.57
C PRO A 101 5.71 -18.89 -3.33
N GLN A 102 5.17 -20.07 -3.00
CA GLN A 102 5.54 -20.87 -1.83
C GLN A 102 7.04 -21.14 -1.69
N HIS A 103 7.74 -21.33 -2.81
CA HIS A 103 9.15 -21.73 -2.82
C HIS A 103 10.08 -20.65 -3.35
N ARG A 104 9.64 -19.37 -3.34
CA ARG A 104 10.48 -18.29 -3.88
C ARG A 104 11.74 -18.08 -3.05
N GLY A 105 11.64 -18.18 -1.72
CA GLY A 105 12.70 -17.71 -0.82
C GLY A 105 12.90 -16.18 -0.88
N GLY A 106 13.96 -15.66 -0.27
CA GLY A 106 14.40 -14.27 -0.39
C GLY A 106 13.90 -13.35 0.71
N ASP A 107 14.33 -12.09 0.58
CA ASP A 107 14.11 -11.02 1.55
C ASP A 107 13.18 -9.95 0.96
N PHE A 108 12.36 -9.35 1.81
CA PHE A 108 11.27 -8.47 1.36
C PHE A 108 11.17 -7.20 2.21
N LEU A 109 10.78 -6.11 1.58
CA LEU A 109 10.29 -4.91 2.25
C LEU A 109 8.76 -4.93 2.21
N LEU A 110 8.14 -5.29 3.34
CA LEU A 110 6.69 -5.27 3.50
C LEU A 110 6.22 -3.85 3.82
N VAL A 111 5.19 -3.41 3.14
CA VAL A 111 4.46 -2.16 3.41
C VAL A 111 3.02 -2.50 3.73
N SER A 112 2.54 -2.14 4.93
CA SER A 112 1.19 -2.43 5.38
C SER A 112 0.54 -1.23 6.08
N GLU A 113 -0.75 -1.01 5.86
CA GLU A 113 -1.59 -0.09 6.67
C GLU A 113 -2.02 -0.71 8.00
N HIS A 114 -1.84 -2.00 8.17
CA HIS A 114 -2.30 -2.77 9.32
C HIS A 114 -1.13 -3.27 10.15
N GLU A 115 -1.43 -3.77 11.33
CA GLU A 115 -0.44 -4.55 12.06
C GLU A 115 -0.11 -5.83 11.28
N LEU A 116 1.12 -6.33 11.49
CA LEU A 116 1.58 -7.56 10.84
C LEU A 116 0.57 -8.69 11.07
N ILE A 117 0.11 -9.29 9.97
CA ILE A 117 -0.80 -10.44 10.04
C ILE A 117 -0.10 -11.58 10.80
N PRO A 118 -0.71 -12.16 11.85
CA PRO A 118 -0.07 -13.19 12.66
C PRO A 118 0.49 -14.38 11.85
N GLU A 119 -0.16 -14.71 10.74
CA GLU A 119 0.29 -15.79 9.86
C GLU A 119 1.56 -15.46 9.07
N MET A 120 1.95 -14.19 8.94
CA MET A 120 3.17 -13.79 8.26
C MET A 120 4.41 -14.11 9.11
N SER A 121 4.36 -13.86 10.40
CA SER A 121 5.50 -14.03 11.29
C SER A 121 6.16 -15.43 11.18
N PRO A 122 5.43 -16.55 11.25
CA PRO A 122 6.04 -17.87 11.09
C PRO A 122 6.50 -18.21 9.68
N SER A 123 6.19 -17.37 8.69
CA SER A 123 6.56 -17.60 7.29
C SER A 123 7.94 -17.04 6.93
N PHE A 124 8.55 -16.28 7.82
CA PHE A 124 9.89 -15.71 7.66
C PHE A 124 10.81 -16.15 8.79
N ALA A 125 12.14 -16.06 8.58
CA ALA A 125 13.11 -16.32 9.64
C ALA A 125 13.13 -15.18 10.66
N GLU A 126 13.04 -13.96 10.14
CA GLU A 126 13.13 -12.72 10.91
C GLU A 126 12.23 -11.66 10.30
N ILE A 127 11.61 -10.85 11.13
CA ILE A 127 10.84 -9.67 10.71
C ILE A 127 11.20 -8.51 11.62
N ASP A 128 11.87 -7.52 11.05
CA ASP A 128 12.25 -6.28 11.71
C ASP A 128 11.23 -5.19 11.38
N ARG A 129 10.63 -4.61 12.40
CA ARG A 129 9.74 -3.46 12.24
C ARG A 129 10.55 -2.19 12.11
N LEU A 130 10.30 -1.42 11.05
CA LEU A 130 10.85 -0.09 10.88
C LEU A 130 9.92 0.98 11.50
N GLU A 131 10.38 2.23 11.52
CA GLU A 131 9.58 3.36 12.01
C GLU A 131 8.28 3.51 11.21
N PRO A 132 7.15 3.75 11.89
CA PRO A 132 5.88 3.97 11.21
C PRO A 132 5.90 5.29 10.43
N ILE A 133 5.25 5.28 9.27
CA ILE A 133 5.14 6.41 8.36
C ILE A 133 3.72 6.97 8.46
N VAL A 134 3.60 8.27 8.69
CA VAL A 134 2.31 8.96 8.68
C VAL A 134 2.25 9.89 7.48
N ILE A 135 1.35 9.61 6.55
CA ILE A 135 1.16 10.37 5.32
C ILE A 135 -0.09 11.24 5.44
N PRO A 136 0.04 12.58 5.46
CA PRO A 136 -1.13 13.45 5.44
C PRO A 136 -1.87 13.34 4.11
N ILE A 137 -3.19 13.14 4.16
CA ILE A 137 -4.05 13.05 2.98
C ILE A 137 -5.10 14.16 2.92
N GLY A 138 -5.11 15.02 3.93
CA GLY A 138 -5.98 16.17 4.02
C GLY A 138 -5.95 16.82 5.41
N PRO A 139 -6.66 17.93 5.63
CA PRO A 139 -6.71 18.59 6.91
C PRO A 139 -7.21 17.64 8.01
N GLY A 140 -6.34 17.39 9.01
CA GLY A 140 -6.65 16.51 10.14
C GLY A 140 -6.83 15.03 9.80
N VAL A 141 -6.46 14.60 8.57
CA VAL A 141 -6.60 13.21 8.13
C VAL A 141 -5.27 12.71 7.57
N SER A 142 -4.83 11.57 8.05
CA SER A 142 -3.61 10.90 7.60
C SER A 142 -3.84 9.40 7.45
N ARG A 143 -2.97 8.75 6.68
CA ARG A 143 -2.79 7.29 6.65
C ARG A 143 -1.51 6.95 7.37
N ALA A 144 -1.53 5.88 8.12
CA ALA A 144 -0.35 5.32 8.76
C ALA A 144 0.04 4.02 8.08
N TYR A 145 1.32 3.90 7.77
CA TYR A 145 1.91 2.68 7.23
C TYR A 145 3.04 2.22 8.13
N THR A 146 3.23 0.93 8.24
CA THR A 146 4.42 0.35 8.86
C THR A 146 5.20 -0.42 7.80
N LEU A 147 6.51 -0.21 7.78
CA LEU A 147 7.43 -0.97 6.97
C LEU A 147 8.05 -2.08 7.83
N TYR A 148 8.24 -3.23 7.22
CA TYR A 148 8.94 -4.35 7.83
C TYR A 148 10.00 -4.91 6.87
N VAL A 149 11.18 -5.19 7.37
CA VAL A 149 12.18 -6.01 6.67
C VAL A 149 11.94 -7.45 7.06
N ALA A 150 11.45 -8.25 6.12
CA ALA A 150 11.13 -9.66 6.32
C ALA A 150 12.15 -10.53 5.58
N ARG A 151 12.91 -11.35 6.32
CA ARG A 151 14.06 -12.11 5.79
C ARG A 151 13.78 -13.59 5.73
N ASP A 152 14.36 -14.24 4.73
CA ASP A 152 14.34 -15.68 4.53
C ASP A 152 12.91 -16.24 4.56
N PHE A 153 12.15 -15.94 3.49
CA PHE A 153 10.81 -16.50 3.34
C PHE A 153 10.86 -18.03 3.24
N ARG A 154 10.24 -18.69 4.21
CA ARG A 154 10.21 -20.15 4.39
C ARG A 154 8.95 -20.81 3.85
N GLY A 155 8.15 -20.06 3.13
CA GLY A 155 6.84 -20.49 2.67
C GLY A 155 5.73 -20.23 3.67
N TYR A 156 4.51 -20.35 3.21
CA TYR A 156 3.33 -20.10 4.03
C TYR A 156 3.19 -21.13 5.14
N SER A 157 2.92 -20.66 6.36
CA SER A 157 2.82 -21.54 7.53
C SER A 157 1.67 -22.56 7.43
N TRP A 158 0.61 -22.24 6.71
CA TRP A 158 -0.55 -23.12 6.51
C TRP A 158 -0.37 -24.19 5.41
N ASP A 159 0.69 -24.09 4.61
CA ASP A 159 0.98 -25.01 3.51
C ASP A 159 2.15 -25.96 3.83
N ARG A 160 2.69 -25.85 5.04
CA ARG A 160 3.71 -26.77 5.55
C ARG A 160 3.00 -28.02 6.09
N ARG A 161 2.97 -29.06 5.29
CA ARG A 161 2.59 -30.43 5.69
C ARG A 161 3.83 -31.29 5.90
#